data_1a3e6e4ce4ff790cf498296930cfb1b1
#
_entry.id   1a3e6e4ce4ff790cf498296930cfb1b1
#
_cell.length_a   1.000
_cell.length_b   1.000
_cell.length_c   1.000
_cell.angle_alpha   90.00
_cell.angle_beta   90.00
_cell.angle_gamma   90.00
#
_symmetry.space_group_name_H-M   'P 1'
#
loop_
_entity.id
_entity.type
_entity.pdbx_description
1 polymer ?
#
loop_
_entity_poly.entity_id
_entity_poly.type
_entity_poly.pdbx_seq_one_letter_code
_entity_poly.pdbx_strand_id
1 'polypeptide(L)'
;MTKTRSSLRHHRELLLTSRRTVVVLMLASAILLFLCGAVIRRDAIALVTSESIDELLKLAALLVIILVPLSGIYSVMLDFVFWEGWLDGIPNPSHLFAERSPDISGHRHYIIYLDGIHQSEEDHPPRVSRFLSQLEEGIDHESILVKGIEAYTIMPVALRSDSYSQWFWRRLFSLQEHHPNSLVRFLSAFCVQANNVIKVGISSDRRYGPVMNYELALKIARRLESLGFHPSKAVRLVLVGYSGGGEMAIGTAEILQQLCRVPVQVITVCGVFSGNGALEEINRVAMVVGGKDPVAALGQLAYPGRSPLLPLSNWNRWQRKRKLNRYEISGMNHCGHSGPFSDDFSSKVVDAICCELCMTR
;
A
#
# COMPACT_ATOMS: atom_id res chain seq x y z
N MET A 1 11.95 -17.17 -21.11
CA MET A 1 12.54 -15.83 -21.21
C MET A 1 11.69 -14.82 -22.00
N THR A 2 10.99 -15.19 -23.05
CA THR A 2 10.19 -14.29 -23.90
C THR A 2 8.92 -13.76 -23.23
N LYS A 3 8.20 -14.57 -22.45
CA LYS A 3 6.91 -14.22 -21.82
C LYS A 3 7.04 -13.17 -20.71
N THR A 4 8.12 -13.22 -19.91
CA THR A 4 8.41 -12.27 -18.84
C THR A 4 8.80 -10.89 -19.38
N ARG A 5 9.56 -10.84 -20.49
CA ARG A 5 9.88 -9.60 -21.18
C ARG A 5 8.65 -8.94 -21.79
N SER A 6 7.68 -9.73 -22.28
CA SER A 6 6.43 -9.19 -22.85
C SER A 6 5.53 -8.56 -21.78
N SER A 7 5.46 -9.14 -20.59
CA SER A 7 4.62 -8.62 -19.50
C SER A 7 5.20 -7.34 -18.89
N LEU A 8 6.52 -7.27 -18.66
CA LEU A 8 7.16 -6.02 -18.23
C LEU A 8 7.06 -4.91 -19.30
N ARG A 9 7.12 -5.27 -20.58
CA ARG A 9 6.82 -4.33 -21.68
C ARG A 9 5.38 -3.86 -21.63
N HIS A 10 4.43 -4.76 -21.40
CA HIS A 10 3.02 -4.42 -21.29
C HIS A 10 2.74 -3.46 -20.13
N HIS A 11 3.35 -3.67 -18.95
CA HIS A 11 3.26 -2.72 -17.84
C HIS A 11 3.88 -1.36 -18.19
N ARG A 12 5.00 -1.35 -18.91
CA ARG A 12 5.63 -0.13 -19.39
C ARG A 12 4.75 0.60 -20.44
N GLU A 13 4.11 -0.13 -21.33
CA GLU A 13 3.19 0.43 -22.32
C GLU A 13 1.91 0.99 -21.68
N LEU A 14 1.39 0.33 -20.61
CA LEU A 14 0.30 0.87 -19.81
C LEU A 14 0.69 2.18 -19.12
N LEU A 15 1.93 2.28 -18.63
CA LEU A 15 2.48 3.52 -18.09
C LEU A 15 2.55 4.62 -19.15
N LEU A 16 2.99 4.30 -20.35
CA LEU A 16 3.11 5.27 -21.46
C LEU A 16 1.75 5.72 -22.02
N THR A 17 0.75 4.83 -22.07
CA THR A 17 -0.62 5.19 -22.47
C THR A 17 -1.33 6.07 -21.45
N SER A 18 -0.90 6.04 -20.18
CA SER A 18 -1.42 6.90 -19.13
C SER A 18 -0.97 8.37 -19.25
N ARG A 19 0.05 8.66 -20.07
CA ARG A 19 0.67 9.99 -20.22
C ARG A 19 -0.34 11.12 -20.51
N ARG A 20 -1.26 10.91 -21.44
CA ARG A 20 -2.31 11.90 -21.76
C ARG A 20 -3.25 12.15 -20.59
N THR A 21 -3.61 11.09 -19.86
CA THR A 21 -4.53 11.16 -18.74
C THR A 21 -3.90 11.89 -17.55
N VAL A 22 -2.60 11.71 -17.33
CA VAL A 22 -1.89 12.44 -16.28
C VAL A 22 -1.77 13.93 -16.61
N VAL A 23 -1.47 14.28 -17.85
CA VAL A 23 -1.49 15.69 -18.28
C VAL A 23 -2.89 16.30 -18.05
N VAL A 24 -3.95 15.57 -18.37
CA VAL A 24 -5.33 16.02 -18.11
C VAL A 24 -5.60 16.16 -16.60
N LEU A 25 -5.16 15.20 -15.78
CA LEU A 25 -5.28 15.28 -14.33
C LEU A 25 -4.46 16.43 -13.74
N MET A 26 -3.26 16.69 -14.26
CA MET A 26 -2.44 17.86 -13.88
C MET A 26 -3.16 19.16 -14.18
N LEU A 27 -3.69 19.31 -15.39
CA LEU A 27 -4.45 20.49 -15.80
C LEU A 27 -5.72 20.65 -14.97
N ALA A 28 -6.48 19.57 -14.75
CA ALA A 28 -7.67 19.57 -13.92
C ALA A 28 -7.34 19.94 -12.47
N SER A 29 -6.23 19.43 -11.92
CA SER A 29 -5.75 19.77 -10.58
C SER A 29 -5.32 21.23 -10.49
N ALA A 30 -4.61 21.75 -11.49
CA ALA A 30 -4.21 23.15 -11.54
C ALA A 30 -5.43 24.08 -11.63
N ILE A 31 -6.44 23.72 -12.43
CA ILE A 31 -7.70 24.45 -12.52
C ILE A 31 -8.45 24.40 -11.18
N LEU A 32 -8.53 23.21 -10.57
CA LEU A 32 -9.17 23.06 -9.26
C LEU A 32 -8.47 23.89 -8.19
N LEU A 33 -7.13 23.86 -8.16
CA LEU A 33 -6.31 24.70 -7.27
C LEU A 33 -6.60 26.18 -7.47
N PHE A 34 -6.67 26.64 -8.71
CA PHE A 34 -6.96 28.02 -9.04
C PHE A 34 -8.37 28.42 -8.58
N LEU A 35 -9.38 27.59 -8.86
CA LEU A 35 -10.76 27.81 -8.44
C LEU A 35 -10.88 27.78 -6.90
N CYS A 36 -10.24 26.83 -6.22
CA CYS A 36 -10.20 26.77 -4.78
C CYS A 36 -9.47 27.98 -4.18
N GLY A 37 -8.36 28.40 -4.77
CA GLY A 37 -7.65 29.62 -4.35
C GLY A 37 -8.50 30.87 -4.50
N ALA A 38 -9.29 30.97 -5.56
CA ALA A 38 -10.23 32.08 -5.78
C ALA A 38 -11.36 32.09 -4.75
N VAL A 39 -11.95 30.90 -4.45
CA VAL A 39 -12.99 30.76 -3.41
C VAL A 39 -12.41 31.07 -2.01
N ILE A 40 -11.26 30.49 -1.66
CA ILE A 40 -10.59 30.76 -0.37
C ILE A 40 -10.26 32.23 -0.21
N ARG A 41 -9.78 32.89 -1.28
CA ARG A 41 -9.49 34.33 -1.24
C ARG A 41 -10.74 35.14 -0.98
N ARG A 42 -11.85 34.78 -1.59
CA ARG A 42 -13.14 35.45 -1.38
C ARG A 42 -13.63 35.28 0.05
N ASP A 43 -13.61 34.05 0.57
CA ASP A 43 -14.12 33.71 1.88
C ASP A 43 -13.16 34.13 3.01
N ALA A 44 -11.83 34.13 2.76
CA ALA A 44 -10.85 34.65 3.70
C ALA A 44 -11.00 36.18 3.93
N ILE A 45 -11.38 36.91 2.88
CA ILE A 45 -11.68 38.36 3.01
C ILE A 45 -12.94 38.56 3.87
N ALA A 46 -13.97 37.72 3.70
CA ALA A 46 -15.18 37.73 4.52
C ALA A 46 -14.90 37.32 5.98
N LEU A 47 -13.96 36.40 6.19
CA LEU A 47 -13.60 35.85 7.51
C LEU A 47 -12.79 36.83 8.36
N VAL A 48 -11.92 37.66 7.77
CA VAL A 48 -11.19 38.70 8.47
C VAL A 48 -12.16 39.74 9.10
N THR A 49 -13.40 39.73 8.64
CA THR A 49 -14.47 40.64 9.11
C THR A 49 -15.50 39.95 10.02
N SER A 50 -15.40 38.64 10.29
CA SER A 50 -16.38 37.85 11.06
C SER A 50 -15.78 37.33 12.35
N GLU A 51 -16.43 37.62 13.49
CA GLU A 51 -16.04 37.14 14.82
C GLU A 51 -16.61 35.77 15.22
N SER A 52 -17.20 35.01 14.28
CA SER A 52 -17.87 33.74 14.63
C SER A 52 -16.96 32.51 14.47
N ILE A 53 -16.83 31.74 15.57
CA ILE A 53 -16.10 30.45 15.64
C ILE A 53 -16.64 29.46 14.60
N ASP A 54 -17.94 29.51 14.27
CA ASP A 54 -18.59 28.60 13.32
C ASP A 54 -18.09 28.80 11.90
N GLU A 55 -17.81 30.03 11.48
CA GLU A 55 -17.24 30.32 10.16
C GLU A 55 -15.78 29.87 10.06
N LEU A 56 -15.03 29.99 11.14
CA LEU A 56 -13.65 29.52 11.26
C LEU A 56 -13.59 27.98 11.12
N LEU A 57 -14.54 27.27 11.73
CA LEU A 57 -14.67 25.81 11.60
C LEU A 57 -15.08 25.41 10.18
N LYS A 58 -15.99 26.13 9.52
CA LYS A 58 -16.37 25.90 8.12
C LYS A 58 -15.20 26.10 7.17
N LEU A 59 -14.39 27.15 7.38
CA LEU A 59 -13.18 27.36 6.58
C LEU A 59 -12.15 26.27 6.81
N ALA A 60 -11.91 25.87 8.06
CA ALA A 60 -11.01 24.77 8.39
C ALA A 60 -11.44 23.46 7.72
N ALA A 61 -12.75 23.15 7.77
CA ALA A 61 -13.31 21.99 7.09
C ALA A 61 -13.15 22.07 5.57
N LEU A 62 -13.40 23.22 4.96
CA LEU A 62 -13.22 23.46 3.54
C LEU A 62 -11.75 23.30 3.13
N LEU A 63 -10.82 23.87 3.89
CA LEU A 63 -9.37 23.71 3.68
C LEU A 63 -8.95 22.23 3.73
N VAL A 64 -9.47 21.48 4.68
CA VAL A 64 -9.20 20.04 4.80
C VAL A 64 -9.74 19.28 3.58
N ILE A 65 -11.00 19.54 3.20
CA ILE A 65 -11.64 18.90 2.04
C ILE A 65 -10.86 19.19 0.73
N ILE A 66 -10.20 20.33 0.64
CA ILE A 66 -9.43 20.71 -0.54
C ILE A 66 -7.98 20.21 -0.48
N LEU A 67 -7.30 20.45 0.66
CA LEU A 67 -5.86 20.11 0.79
C LEU A 67 -5.60 18.62 0.74
N VAL A 68 -6.53 17.81 1.23
CA VAL A 68 -6.38 16.35 1.27
C VAL A 68 -6.37 15.74 -0.13
N PRO A 69 -7.37 15.95 -0.99
CA PRO A 69 -7.30 15.46 -2.37
C PRO A 69 -6.09 16.03 -3.12
N LEU A 70 -5.73 17.29 -2.89
CA LEU A 70 -4.60 17.92 -3.56
C LEU A 70 -3.26 17.31 -3.16
N SER A 71 -3.06 17.00 -1.88
CA SER A 71 -1.84 16.31 -1.43
C SER A 71 -1.72 14.92 -2.04
N GLY A 72 -2.84 14.19 -2.16
CA GLY A 72 -2.89 12.90 -2.83
C GLY A 72 -2.58 13.00 -4.32
N ILE A 73 -3.21 13.94 -5.02
CA ILE A 73 -2.96 14.19 -6.45
C ILE A 73 -1.50 14.59 -6.67
N TYR A 74 -0.96 15.50 -5.84
CA TYR A 74 0.43 15.92 -5.92
C TYR A 74 1.40 14.76 -5.73
N SER A 75 1.15 13.89 -4.74
CA SER A 75 1.96 12.69 -4.53
C SER A 75 1.95 11.76 -5.74
N VAL A 76 0.79 11.49 -6.31
CA VAL A 76 0.65 10.67 -7.52
C VAL A 76 1.33 11.30 -8.72
N MET A 77 1.27 12.63 -8.84
CA MET A 77 1.96 13.35 -9.89
C MET A 77 3.48 13.26 -9.77
N LEU A 78 4.02 13.35 -8.55
CA LEU A 78 5.46 13.16 -8.32
C LEU A 78 5.90 11.74 -8.69
N ASP A 79 5.15 10.73 -8.27
CA ASP A 79 5.40 9.35 -8.64
C ASP A 79 5.39 9.19 -10.17
N PHE A 80 4.46 9.84 -10.84
CA PHE A 80 4.34 9.80 -12.30
C PHE A 80 5.48 10.52 -13.02
N VAL A 81 5.83 11.72 -12.60
CA VAL A 81 6.97 12.51 -13.15
C VAL A 81 8.27 11.70 -13.02
N PHE A 82 8.42 10.97 -11.92
CA PHE A 82 9.53 10.05 -11.74
C PHE A 82 9.49 8.90 -12.75
N TRP A 83 8.33 8.25 -12.96
CA TRP A 83 8.20 7.13 -13.89
C TRP A 83 8.32 7.53 -15.37
N GLU A 84 7.99 8.77 -15.72
CA GLU A 84 8.22 9.31 -17.05
C GLU A 84 9.71 9.62 -17.33
N GLY A 85 10.57 9.44 -16.32
CA GLY A 85 12.00 9.68 -16.46
C GLY A 85 12.38 11.16 -16.47
N TRP A 86 11.50 12.03 -16.01
CA TRP A 86 11.79 13.47 -15.96
C TRP A 86 12.76 13.82 -14.85
N LEU A 87 12.85 12.97 -13.83
CA LEU A 87 13.74 13.20 -12.69
C LEU A 87 15.00 12.32 -12.74
N ASP A 88 14.90 11.00 -12.99
CA ASP A 88 16.11 10.13 -13.01
C ASP A 88 15.94 8.81 -13.82
N GLY A 89 14.98 8.71 -14.69
CA GLY A 89 14.77 7.51 -15.49
C GLY A 89 14.16 6.33 -14.72
N ILE A 90 13.45 5.47 -15.45
CA ILE A 90 12.81 4.29 -14.86
C ILE A 90 13.89 3.30 -14.43
N PRO A 91 13.95 2.87 -13.15
CA PRO A 91 14.91 1.87 -12.70
C PRO A 91 14.88 0.62 -13.59
N ASN A 92 16.02 0.21 -14.10
CA ASN A 92 16.10 -1.00 -14.91
C ASN A 92 16.13 -2.23 -13.99
N PRO A 93 15.11 -3.09 -14.00
CA PRO A 93 15.09 -4.28 -13.15
C PRO A 93 16.10 -5.35 -13.57
N SER A 94 16.76 -5.21 -14.72
CA SER A 94 17.70 -6.21 -15.22
C SER A 94 18.98 -6.34 -14.38
N HIS A 95 19.26 -5.36 -13.53
CA HIS A 95 20.40 -5.42 -12.59
C HIS A 95 20.03 -6.01 -11.22
N LEU A 96 18.74 -6.17 -10.92
CA LEU A 96 18.32 -6.82 -9.68
C LEU A 96 18.76 -8.28 -9.70
N PHE A 97 19.42 -8.70 -8.63
CA PHE A 97 19.92 -10.08 -8.42
C PHE A 97 21.01 -10.54 -9.40
N ALA A 98 21.65 -9.61 -10.17
CA ALA A 98 22.62 -9.96 -11.20
C ALA A 98 24.06 -10.17 -10.68
N GLU A 99 24.43 -9.53 -9.59
CA GLU A 99 25.87 -9.35 -9.22
C GLU A 99 26.27 -9.98 -7.88
N ARG A 100 25.36 -10.63 -7.13
CA ARG A 100 25.74 -11.18 -5.82
C ARG A 100 25.98 -12.68 -5.82
N SER A 101 27.06 -13.04 -5.11
CA SER A 101 27.35 -14.42 -4.74
C SER A 101 26.15 -15.13 -4.13
N PRO A 102 25.99 -16.44 -4.36
CA PRO A 102 24.87 -17.17 -3.84
C PRO A 102 24.79 -17.05 -2.31
N ASP A 103 23.59 -16.85 -1.90
CA ASP A 103 23.06 -16.74 -0.57
C ASP A 103 23.88 -17.34 0.56
N ILE A 104 24.16 -16.50 1.55
CA ILE A 104 24.75 -16.87 2.82
C ILE A 104 23.65 -17.18 3.86
N SER A 105 22.39 -16.75 3.59
CA SER A 105 21.31 -16.79 4.58
C SER A 105 20.66 -18.15 4.76
N GLY A 106 20.70 -19.02 3.76
CA GLY A 106 20.06 -20.35 3.80
C GLY A 106 18.51 -20.35 3.79
N HIS A 107 17.87 -19.18 3.79
CA HIS A 107 16.41 -19.07 3.82
C HIS A 107 15.80 -19.41 2.46
N ARG A 108 14.67 -20.12 2.49
CA ARG A 108 13.93 -20.55 1.31
C ARG A 108 12.59 -19.86 1.15
N HIS A 109 12.01 -19.38 2.24
CA HIS A 109 10.72 -18.72 2.29
C HIS A 109 10.89 -17.30 2.84
N TYR A 110 10.37 -16.32 2.11
CA TYR A 110 10.44 -14.92 2.50
C TYR A 110 9.03 -14.41 2.74
N ILE A 111 8.76 -13.99 3.97
CA ILE A 111 7.48 -13.46 4.42
C ILE A 111 7.63 -11.96 4.57
N ILE A 112 6.93 -11.19 3.76
CA ILE A 112 7.04 -9.73 3.71
C ILE A 112 5.79 -9.13 4.35
N TYR A 113 5.97 -8.38 5.44
CA TYR A 113 4.88 -7.69 6.11
C TYR A 113 4.67 -6.29 5.55
N LEU A 114 3.42 -5.98 5.17
CA LEU A 114 2.97 -4.67 4.71
C LEU A 114 1.89 -4.15 5.65
N ASP A 115 2.19 -3.06 6.35
CA ASP A 115 1.30 -2.51 7.36
C ASP A 115 0.12 -1.73 6.76
N GLY A 116 -0.81 -1.35 7.62
CA GLY A 116 -1.94 -0.49 7.29
C GLY A 116 -1.55 0.97 7.12
N ILE A 117 -2.53 1.82 6.86
CA ILE A 117 -2.34 3.23 6.50
C ILE A 117 -1.73 4.12 7.61
N HIS A 118 -1.53 3.61 8.82
CA HIS A 118 -1.12 4.39 10.00
C HIS A 118 0.37 4.35 10.33
N GLN A 119 1.20 3.78 9.47
CA GLN A 119 2.60 3.55 9.78
C GLN A 119 3.52 4.72 9.41
N SER A 120 4.45 5.07 10.31
CA SER A 120 5.67 5.82 10.03
C SER A 120 6.83 4.88 9.64
N GLU A 121 7.82 5.40 8.96
CA GLU A 121 8.79 4.71 8.11
C GLU A 121 9.63 3.58 8.75
N GLU A 122 9.90 3.57 10.04
CA GLU A 122 10.83 2.60 10.64
C GLU A 122 10.32 1.94 11.93
N ASP A 123 9.40 2.57 12.65
CA ASP A 123 8.93 2.08 13.95
C ASP A 123 7.47 1.61 13.89
N HIS A 124 7.30 0.31 13.94
CA HIS A 124 5.97 -0.25 14.16
C HIS A 124 5.45 0.12 15.56
N PRO A 125 4.15 0.45 15.72
CA PRO A 125 3.55 0.61 17.02
C PRO A 125 3.84 -0.62 17.92
N PRO A 126 3.99 -0.45 19.24
CA PRO A 126 4.41 -1.55 20.14
C PRO A 126 3.59 -2.83 20.02
N ARG A 127 2.28 -2.72 19.71
CA ARG A 127 1.41 -3.87 19.48
C ARG A 127 1.73 -4.62 18.18
N VAL A 128 2.03 -3.88 17.11
CA VAL A 128 2.43 -4.47 15.83
C VAL A 128 3.80 -5.10 15.96
N SER A 129 4.75 -4.45 16.63
CA SER A 129 6.08 -5.02 16.90
C SER A 129 5.99 -6.34 17.65
N ARG A 130 5.13 -6.41 18.68
CA ARG A 130 4.88 -7.64 19.45
C ARG A 130 4.27 -8.75 18.57
N PHE A 131 3.28 -8.41 17.78
CA PHE A 131 2.69 -9.33 16.81
C PHE A 131 3.72 -9.87 15.82
N LEU A 132 4.59 -9.01 15.28
CA LEU A 132 5.63 -9.41 14.34
C LEU A 132 6.68 -10.31 15.01
N SER A 133 7.01 -10.07 16.28
CA SER A 133 7.87 -10.98 17.06
C SER A 133 7.21 -12.36 17.28
N GLN A 134 5.93 -12.39 17.62
CA GLN A 134 5.17 -13.65 17.73
C GLN A 134 5.10 -14.40 16.41
N LEU A 135 4.91 -13.68 15.28
CA LEU A 135 4.92 -14.28 13.96
C LEU A 135 6.30 -14.85 13.62
N GLU A 136 7.37 -14.13 13.94
CA GLU A 136 8.75 -14.55 13.71
C GLU A 136 9.10 -15.81 14.51
N GLU A 137 8.60 -15.92 15.74
CA GLU A 137 8.74 -17.13 16.56
C GLU A 137 7.90 -18.32 16.05
N GLY A 138 6.76 -18.04 15.40
CA GLY A 138 5.85 -19.06 14.88
C GLY A 138 6.22 -19.62 13.51
N ILE A 139 7.08 -18.95 12.74
CA ILE A 139 7.55 -19.42 11.45
C ILE A 139 8.73 -20.39 11.60
N ASP A 140 8.97 -21.21 10.60
CA ASP A 140 10.07 -22.17 10.61
C ASP A 140 11.44 -21.52 10.35
N HIS A 141 12.51 -22.27 10.63
CA HIS A 141 13.89 -21.83 10.48
C HIS A 141 14.34 -21.58 9.02
N GLU A 142 13.62 -22.13 8.03
CA GLU A 142 13.87 -21.86 6.61
C GLU A 142 13.16 -20.57 6.13
N SER A 143 12.35 -19.97 6.99
CA SER A 143 11.59 -18.75 6.70
C SER A 143 12.25 -17.53 7.34
N ILE A 144 12.15 -16.39 6.66
CA ILE A 144 12.55 -15.09 7.20
C ILE A 144 11.39 -14.10 7.10
N LEU A 145 11.14 -13.36 8.18
CA LEU A 145 10.18 -12.27 8.23
C LEU A 145 10.85 -10.94 7.86
N VAL A 146 10.43 -10.37 6.74
CA VAL A 146 10.92 -9.08 6.24
C VAL A 146 9.99 -7.98 6.73
N LYS A 147 10.51 -7.12 7.59
CA LYS A 147 9.82 -6.00 8.26
C LYS A 147 10.33 -4.66 7.72
N GLY A 148 9.60 -3.56 8.01
CA GLY A 148 10.03 -2.20 7.69
C GLY A 148 9.91 -1.84 6.20
N ILE A 149 8.98 -2.48 5.48
CA ILE A 149 8.63 -2.09 4.11
C ILE A 149 7.51 -1.04 4.17
N GLU A 150 7.81 0.16 3.70
CA GLU A 150 6.80 1.19 3.52
C GLU A 150 5.87 0.84 2.36
N ALA A 151 4.66 0.39 2.69
CA ALA A 151 3.64 0.07 1.69
C ALA A 151 3.11 1.33 0.99
N TYR A 152 3.09 2.46 1.72
CA TYR A 152 2.61 3.74 1.23
C TYR A 152 3.78 4.70 1.10
N THR A 153 4.46 4.67 -0.02
CA THR A 153 5.56 5.60 -0.25
C THR A 153 5.02 6.99 -0.40
N ILE A 154 5.40 7.85 0.51
CA ILE A 154 5.16 9.28 0.40
C ILE A 154 6.14 9.89 -0.59
N MET A 155 7.32 9.28 -0.75
CA MET A 155 8.33 9.69 -1.72
C MET A 155 8.79 8.52 -2.56
N PRO A 156 8.86 8.67 -3.89
CA PRO A 156 9.50 7.70 -4.75
C PRO A 156 10.94 7.40 -4.30
N VAL A 157 11.37 6.16 -4.43
CA VAL A 157 12.73 5.73 -4.01
C VAL A 157 13.84 6.58 -4.61
N ALA A 158 13.64 7.11 -5.81
CA ALA A 158 14.62 7.97 -6.47
C ALA A 158 14.62 9.42 -5.99
N LEU A 159 13.51 9.91 -5.43
CA LEU A 159 13.43 11.26 -4.87
C LEU A 159 14.05 11.37 -3.46
N ARG A 160 14.56 10.26 -2.90
CA ARG A 160 15.30 10.30 -1.63
C ARG A 160 16.57 11.17 -1.68
N SER A 161 17.08 11.46 -2.87
CA SER A 161 18.20 12.38 -3.08
C SER A 161 17.78 13.83 -3.30
N ASP A 162 16.49 14.10 -3.55
CA ASP A 162 16.02 15.45 -3.89
C ASP A 162 15.43 16.18 -2.70
N SER A 163 16.04 17.30 -2.33
CA SER A 163 15.82 17.99 -1.07
C SER A 163 14.47 18.72 -0.94
N TYR A 164 13.77 19.03 -2.06
CA TYR A 164 12.56 19.86 -2.03
C TYR A 164 11.28 19.08 -1.68
N SER A 165 11.05 17.91 -2.27
CA SER A 165 9.88 17.09 -1.94
C SER A 165 9.99 16.47 -0.55
N GLN A 166 11.20 16.14 -0.13
CA GLN A 166 11.49 15.69 1.23
C GLN A 166 11.12 16.72 2.29
N TRP A 167 11.35 18.00 2.01
CA TRP A 167 11.08 19.07 2.98
C TRP A 167 9.59 19.12 3.33
N PHE A 168 8.68 19.07 2.36
CA PHE A 168 7.24 19.16 2.59
C PHE A 168 6.74 18.01 3.48
N TRP A 169 7.10 16.77 3.15
CA TRP A 169 6.66 15.61 3.91
C TRP A 169 7.33 15.50 5.28
N ARG A 170 8.62 15.79 5.39
CA ARG A 170 9.30 15.89 6.69
C ARG A 170 8.65 16.94 7.56
N ARG A 171 8.26 18.08 6.99
CA ARG A 171 7.56 19.11 7.73
C ARG A 171 6.19 18.65 8.20
N LEU A 172 5.44 17.95 7.34
CA LEU A 172 4.11 17.43 7.69
C LEU A 172 4.19 16.38 8.81
N PHE A 173 5.14 15.44 8.73
CA PHE A 173 5.41 14.47 9.80
C PHE A 173 5.84 15.14 11.10
N SER A 174 6.77 16.10 11.03
CA SER A 174 7.19 16.87 12.20
C SER A 174 6.01 17.63 12.86
N LEU A 175 5.10 18.16 12.06
CA LEU A 175 3.88 18.79 12.55
C LEU A 175 2.92 17.77 13.21
N GLN A 176 2.80 16.58 12.63
CA GLN A 176 1.98 15.52 13.20
C GLN A 176 2.51 15.06 14.56
N GLU A 177 3.81 14.93 14.71
CA GLU A 177 4.43 14.34 15.90
C GLU A 177 4.72 15.35 17.01
N HIS A 178 5.22 16.53 16.66
CA HIS A 178 5.84 17.44 17.61
C HIS A 178 5.11 18.78 17.79
N HIS A 179 4.06 19.08 17.01
CA HIS A 179 3.41 20.39 17.12
C HIS A 179 2.61 20.50 18.42
N PRO A 180 2.76 21.61 19.21
CA PRO A 180 2.08 21.79 20.51
C PRO A 180 0.55 21.83 20.37
N ASN A 181 0.03 22.37 19.27
CA ASN A 181 -1.41 22.47 19.04
C ASN A 181 -1.97 21.14 18.52
N SER A 182 -2.94 20.56 19.26
CA SER A 182 -3.60 19.29 18.91
C SER A 182 -4.35 19.31 17.57
N LEU A 183 -4.92 20.48 17.20
CA LEU A 183 -5.60 20.63 15.91
C LEU A 183 -4.63 20.54 14.75
N VAL A 184 -3.44 21.14 14.85
CA VAL A 184 -2.42 21.07 13.81
C VAL A 184 -1.90 19.64 13.67
N ARG A 185 -1.68 18.94 14.78
CA ARG A 185 -1.31 17.52 14.75
C ARG A 185 -2.37 16.67 14.05
N PHE A 186 -3.64 16.89 14.44
CA PHE A 186 -4.77 16.15 13.83
C PHE A 186 -4.87 16.42 12.33
N LEU A 187 -4.80 17.66 11.88
CA LEU A 187 -4.88 18.03 10.47
C LEU A 187 -3.70 17.45 9.67
N SER A 188 -2.49 17.49 10.22
CA SER A 188 -1.31 16.91 9.58
C SER A 188 -1.44 15.38 9.45
N ALA A 189 -1.86 14.71 10.53
CA ALA A 189 -2.14 13.29 10.51
C ALA A 189 -3.23 12.93 9.48
N PHE A 190 -4.30 13.72 9.43
CA PHE A 190 -5.38 13.52 8.47
C PHE A 190 -4.90 13.65 7.03
N CYS A 191 -4.04 14.63 6.71
CA CYS A 191 -3.45 14.76 5.36
C CYS A 191 -2.62 13.54 4.99
N VAL A 192 -1.79 13.01 5.90
CA VAL A 192 -0.99 11.80 5.67
C VAL A 192 -1.90 10.60 5.42
N GLN A 193 -2.90 10.40 6.27
CA GLN A 193 -3.83 9.27 6.17
C GLN A 193 -4.64 9.30 4.88
N ALA A 194 -5.12 10.47 4.49
CA ALA A 194 -5.87 10.64 3.26
C ALA A 194 -5.02 10.36 2.02
N ASN A 195 -3.75 10.78 2.03
CA ASN A 195 -2.81 10.40 0.97
C ASN A 195 -2.67 8.88 0.86
N ASN A 196 -2.54 8.19 1.99
CA ASN A 196 -2.42 6.73 2.00
C ASN A 196 -3.70 6.05 1.49
N VAL A 197 -4.88 6.53 1.88
CA VAL A 197 -6.17 6.03 1.36
C VAL A 197 -6.28 6.23 -0.15
N ILE A 198 -5.86 7.39 -0.68
CA ILE A 198 -5.85 7.65 -2.11
C ILE A 198 -4.90 6.68 -2.82
N LYS A 199 -3.73 6.41 -2.27
CA LYS A 199 -2.77 5.43 -2.84
C LYS A 199 -3.33 4.02 -2.88
N VAL A 200 -4.02 3.58 -1.83
CA VAL A 200 -4.74 2.29 -1.82
C VAL A 200 -5.80 2.27 -2.93
N GLY A 201 -6.58 3.35 -3.08
CA GLY A 201 -7.57 3.47 -4.14
C GLY A 201 -6.96 3.41 -5.54
N ILE A 202 -5.83 4.08 -5.75
CA ILE A 202 -5.11 4.05 -7.03
C ILE A 202 -4.51 2.67 -7.29
N SER A 203 -3.91 2.04 -6.27
CA SER A 203 -3.36 0.67 -6.39
C SER A 203 -4.40 -0.32 -6.91
N SER A 204 -5.66 -0.13 -6.52
CA SER A 204 -6.78 -0.96 -6.95
C SER A 204 -7.23 -0.74 -8.40
N ASP A 205 -6.89 0.39 -9.01
CA ASP A 205 -7.27 0.70 -10.40
C ASP A 205 -6.33 0.01 -11.38
N ARG A 206 -6.88 -0.70 -12.37
CA ARG A 206 -6.10 -1.45 -13.35
C ARG A 206 -5.24 -0.59 -14.28
N ARG A 207 -5.55 0.70 -14.41
CA ARG A 207 -4.86 1.65 -15.30
C ARG A 207 -3.74 2.39 -14.58
N TYR A 208 -3.97 2.79 -13.34
CA TYR A 208 -3.08 3.63 -12.54
C TYR A 208 -2.31 2.86 -11.48
N GLY A 209 -2.90 1.77 -10.98
CA GLY A 209 -2.29 0.90 -9.98
C GLY A 209 -0.88 0.39 -10.33
N PRO A 210 -0.60 0.05 -11.62
CA PRO A 210 0.73 -0.40 -12.00
C PRO A 210 1.87 0.54 -11.57
N VAL A 211 1.65 1.85 -11.52
CA VAL A 211 2.68 2.82 -11.06
C VAL A 211 3.05 2.58 -9.60
N MET A 212 2.02 2.60 -8.73
CA MET A 212 2.23 2.39 -7.28
C MET A 212 2.76 0.99 -6.97
N ASN A 213 2.16 0.00 -7.59
CA ASN A 213 2.46 -1.41 -7.35
C ASN A 213 3.86 -1.79 -7.84
N TYR A 214 4.33 -1.20 -8.94
CA TYR A 214 5.69 -1.43 -9.44
C TYR A 214 6.74 -0.83 -8.51
N GLU A 215 6.51 0.37 -7.99
CA GLU A 215 7.42 1.00 -7.05
C GLU A 215 7.55 0.17 -5.76
N LEU A 216 6.44 -0.28 -5.20
CA LEU A 216 6.45 -1.15 -4.03
C LEU A 216 7.15 -2.49 -4.33
N ALA A 217 6.91 -3.08 -5.52
CA ALA A 217 7.61 -4.30 -5.93
C ALA A 217 9.13 -4.10 -6.01
N LEU A 218 9.59 -2.97 -6.52
CA LEU A 218 11.03 -2.64 -6.56
C LEU A 218 11.62 -2.45 -5.16
N LYS A 219 10.89 -1.80 -4.24
CA LYS A 219 11.33 -1.67 -2.84
C LYS A 219 11.50 -3.02 -2.18
N ILE A 220 10.49 -3.89 -2.33
CA ILE A 220 10.55 -5.25 -1.81
C ILE A 220 11.73 -6.00 -2.43
N ALA A 221 11.88 -5.95 -3.75
CA ALA A 221 12.96 -6.65 -4.45
C ALA A 221 14.35 -6.20 -3.98
N ARG A 222 14.58 -4.89 -3.82
CA ARG A 222 15.84 -4.34 -3.27
C ARG A 222 16.07 -4.77 -1.82
N ARG A 223 15.01 -4.81 -1.01
CA ARG A 223 15.13 -5.29 0.37
C ARG A 223 15.48 -6.78 0.41
N LEU A 224 14.84 -7.57 -0.43
CA LEU A 224 15.17 -9.00 -0.58
C LEU A 224 16.61 -9.20 -1.04
N GLU A 225 17.06 -8.42 -2.03
CA GLU A 225 18.46 -8.42 -2.50
C GLU A 225 19.44 -8.12 -1.36
N SER A 226 19.15 -7.10 -0.53
CA SER A 226 20.00 -6.75 0.62
C SER A 226 20.05 -7.86 1.69
N LEU A 227 19.05 -8.73 1.74
CA LEU A 227 18.99 -9.90 2.63
C LEU A 227 19.59 -11.17 2.02
N GLY A 228 20.20 -11.07 0.84
CA GLY A 228 20.83 -12.19 0.15
C GLY A 228 19.86 -13.10 -0.60
N PHE A 229 18.64 -12.62 -0.91
CA PHE A 229 17.68 -13.37 -1.71
C PHE A 229 18.25 -13.75 -3.07
N HIS A 230 18.08 -15.02 -3.44
CA HIS A 230 18.46 -15.52 -4.76
C HIS A 230 17.30 -16.28 -5.40
N PRO A 231 16.86 -15.89 -6.63
CA PRO A 231 15.70 -16.50 -7.29
C PRO A 231 15.78 -18.01 -7.50
N SER A 232 16.99 -18.59 -7.62
CA SER A 232 17.18 -20.04 -7.84
C SER A 232 17.04 -20.87 -6.57
N LYS A 233 17.13 -20.27 -5.39
CA LYS A 233 17.08 -20.97 -4.10
C LYS A 233 15.78 -20.75 -3.36
N ALA A 234 15.18 -19.56 -3.53
CA ALA A 234 13.91 -19.24 -2.93
C ALA A 234 12.79 -20.09 -3.53
N VAL A 235 11.93 -20.64 -2.66
CA VAL A 235 10.79 -21.49 -3.07
C VAL A 235 9.55 -20.64 -3.26
N ARG A 236 9.33 -19.65 -2.38
CA ARG A 236 8.17 -18.76 -2.46
C ARG A 236 8.37 -17.44 -1.72
N LEU A 237 7.59 -16.46 -2.12
CA LEU A 237 7.39 -15.19 -1.42
C LEU A 237 5.96 -15.15 -0.87
N VAL A 238 5.80 -14.65 0.34
CA VAL A 238 4.50 -14.47 0.98
C VAL A 238 4.36 -13.00 1.37
N LEU A 239 3.36 -12.32 0.84
CA LEU A 239 3.01 -10.97 1.24
C LEU A 239 1.92 -11.02 2.30
N VAL A 240 2.19 -10.50 3.49
CA VAL A 240 1.22 -10.38 4.59
C VAL A 240 0.81 -8.93 4.69
N GLY A 241 -0.40 -8.59 4.25
CA GLY A 241 -0.90 -7.21 4.22
C GLY A 241 -2.01 -6.96 5.24
N TYR A 242 -1.83 -5.97 6.12
CA TYR A 242 -2.85 -5.53 7.06
C TYR A 242 -3.65 -4.36 6.50
N SER A 243 -4.99 -4.40 6.66
CA SER A 243 -5.90 -3.32 6.24
C SER A 243 -5.67 -2.91 4.77
N GLY A 244 -5.38 -1.66 4.49
CA GLY A 244 -5.02 -1.17 3.14
C GLY A 244 -3.75 -1.81 2.58
N GLY A 245 -2.82 -2.30 3.43
CA GLY A 245 -1.68 -3.12 3.02
C GLY A 245 -2.09 -4.40 2.30
N GLY A 246 -3.32 -4.87 2.51
CA GLY A 246 -3.91 -5.97 1.74
C GLY A 246 -4.07 -5.66 0.26
N GLU A 247 -4.55 -4.45 -0.11
CA GLU A 247 -4.61 -4.01 -1.51
C GLU A 247 -3.22 -3.87 -2.12
N MET A 248 -2.30 -3.26 -1.37
CA MET A 248 -0.92 -3.10 -1.82
C MET A 248 -0.25 -4.46 -2.08
N ALA A 249 -0.49 -5.45 -1.21
CA ALA A 249 0.01 -6.82 -1.38
C ALA A 249 -0.56 -7.48 -2.65
N ILE A 250 -1.87 -7.39 -2.86
CA ILE A 250 -2.55 -7.96 -4.05
C ILE A 250 -2.05 -7.28 -5.34
N GLY A 251 -1.99 -5.94 -5.34
CA GLY A 251 -1.56 -5.18 -6.51
C GLY A 251 -0.10 -5.43 -6.88
N THR A 252 0.75 -5.66 -5.89
CA THR A 252 2.20 -5.83 -6.07
C THR A 252 2.59 -7.27 -6.43
N ALA A 253 1.78 -8.26 -6.03
CA ALA A 253 2.14 -9.68 -6.11
C ALA A 253 2.53 -10.15 -7.52
N GLU A 254 1.77 -9.76 -8.56
CA GLU A 254 2.07 -10.12 -9.95
C GLU A 254 3.42 -9.57 -10.40
N ILE A 255 3.68 -8.31 -10.11
CA ILE A 255 4.92 -7.64 -10.52
C ILE A 255 6.10 -8.24 -9.79
N LEU A 256 5.96 -8.48 -8.47
CA LEU A 256 6.99 -9.09 -7.66
C LEU A 256 7.33 -10.51 -8.12
N GLN A 257 6.31 -11.31 -8.48
CA GLN A 257 6.51 -12.64 -9.05
C GLN A 257 7.33 -12.59 -10.35
N GLN A 258 7.07 -11.59 -11.20
CA GLN A 258 7.83 -11.42 -12.45
C GLN A 258 9.27 -10.96 -12.19
N LEU A 259 9.49 -10.06 -11.22
CA LEU A 259 10.82 -9.57 -10.85
C LEU A 259 11.67 -10.66 -10.20
N CYS A 260 11.11 -11.34 -9.22
CA CYS A 260 11.81 -12.35 -8.41
C CYS A 260 11.80 -13.74 -9.03
N ARG A 261 10.92 -14.01 -10.01
CA ARG A 261 10.74 -15.33 -10.67
C ARG A 261 10.41 -16.45 -9.70
N VAL A 262 9.74 -16.13 -8.61
CA VAL A 262 9.35 -17.06 -7.55
C VAL A 262 7.84 -16.92 -7.32
N PRO A 263 7.10 -18.01 -7.06
CA PRO A 263 5.67 -17.93 -6.75
C PRO A 263 5.38 -16.98 -5.60
N VAL A 264 4.35 -16.14 -5.75
CA VAL A 264 3.90 -15.21 -4.72
C VAL A 264 2.54 -15.65 -4.18
N GLN A 265 2.45 -15.74 -2.86
CA GLN A 265 1.22 -15.95 -2.10
C GLN A 265 0.86 -14.66 -1.36
N VAL A 266 -0.41 -14.39 -1.17
CA VAL A 266 -0.87 -13.24 -0.41
C VAL A 266 -1.71 -13.69 0.78
N ILE A 267 -1.43 -13.15 1.96
CA ILE A 267 -2.24 -13.30 3.17
C ILE A 267 -2.68 -11.90 3.58
N THR A 268 -3.97 -11.67 3.74
CA THR A 268 -4.49 -10.39 4.21
C THR A 268 -5.02 -10.53 5.63
N VAL A 269 -4.67 -9.59 6.50
CA VAL A 269 -5.20 -9.48 7.87
C VAL A 269 -6.12 -8.27 7.94
N CYS A 270 -7.41 -8.48 8.20
CA CYS A 270 -8.43 -7.42 8.11
C CYS A 270 -8.32 -6.61 6.81
N GLY A 271 -7.95 -7.26 5.71
CA GLY A 271 -7.57 -6.62 4.47
C GLY A 271 -8.74 -5.93 3.76
N VAL A 272 -8.48 -4.71 3.30
CA VAL A 272 -9.39 -3.94 2.43
C VAL A 272 -8.78 -3.95 1.04
N PHE A 273 -9.37 -4.70 0.11
CA PHE A 273 -8.83 -4.85 -1.24
C PHE A 273 -9.91 -5.14 -2.27
N SER A 274 -9.62 -4.76 -3.51
CA SER A 274 -10.55 -4.85 -4.64
C SER A 274 -10.71 -6.26 -5.20
N GLY A 275 -9.69 -7.09 -5.08
CA GLY A 275 -9.60 -8.36 -5.79
C GLY A 275 -9.39 -8.19 -7.31
N ASN A 276 -8.85 -7.05 -7.75
CA ASN A 276 -8.59 -6.76 -9.17
C ASN A 276 -7.26 -7.31 -9.69
N GLY A 277 -6.42 -7.86 -8.81
CA GLY A 277 -5.13 -8.44 -9.18
C GLY A 277 -5.23 -9.57 -10.21
N ALA A 278 -4.16 -9.86 -10.91
CA ALA A 278 -4.10 -10.92 -11.90
C ALA A 278 -4.10 -12.28 -11.22
N LEU A 279 -5.19 -13.00 -11.42
CA LEU A 279 -5.43 -14.31 -10.82
C LEU A 279 -4.50 -15.40 -11.24
N GLU A 280 -4.06 -15.35 -12.47
CA GLU A 280 -3.26 -16.41 -13.07
C GLU A 280 -1.86 -16.42 -12.47
N GLU A 281 -1.41 -15.25 -12.06
CA GLU A 281 -0.07 -15.02 -11.53
C GLU A 281 0.00 -15.26 -10.00
N ILE A 282 -1.06 -14.94 -9.24
CA ILE A 282 -1.09 -15.16 -7.80
C ILE A 282 -1.49 -16.61 -7.51
N ASN A 283 -0.65 -17.32 -6.75
CA ASN A 283 -0.88 -18.72 -6.46
C ASN A 283 -2.12 -18.92 -5.56
N ARG A 284 -2.21 -18.17 -4.48
CA ARG A 284 -3.29 -18.26 -3.49
C ARG A 284 -3.43 -16.97 -2.69
N VAL A 285 -4.64 -16.65 -2.27
CA VAL A 285 -4.96 -15.55 -1.35
C VAL A 285 -5.66 -16.11 -0.12
N ALA A 286 -5.08 -15.90 1.05
CA ALA A 286 -5.72 -16.18 2.32
C ALA A 286 -6.20 -14.88 2.98
N MET A 287 -7.36 -14.92 3.61
CA MET A 287 -7.97 -13.78 4.26
C MET A 287 -8.23 -14.11 5.73
N VAL A 288 -7.51 -13.48 6.63
CA VAL A 288 -7.81 -13.49 8.07
C VAL A 288 -8.72 -12.31 8.36
N VAL A 289 -9.97 -12.56 8.70
CA VAL A 289 -11.01 -11.54 8.84
C VAL A 289 -11.57 -11.52 10.25
N GLY A 290 -11.90 -10.33 10.75
CA GLY A 290 -12.60 -10.19 12.02
C GLY A 290 -14.12 -10.37 11.85
N GLY A 291 -14.73 -11.18 12.73
CA GLY A 291 -16.17 -11.37 12.71
C GLY A 291 -16.97 -10.10 13.05
N LYS A 292 -16.31 -9.10 13.66
CA LYS A 292 -16.89 -7.77 13.97
C LYS A 292 -16.21 -6.62 13.23
N ASP A 293 -15.46 -6.91 12.16
CA ASP A 293 -14.71 -5.89 11.40
C ASP A 293 -15.63 -5.11 10.43
N PRO A 294 -16.00 -3.85 10.75
CA PRO A 294 -16.88 -3.06 9.88
C PRO A 294 -16.14 -2.55 8.64
N VAL A 295 -14.83 -2.41 8.70
CA VAL A 295 -14.03 -1.85 7.60
C VAL A 295 -13.92 -2.88 6.48
N ALA A 296 -13.74 -4.17 6.82
CA ALA A 296 -13.78 -5.24 5.83
C ALA A 296 -15.15 -5.35 5.14
N ALA A 297 -16.25 -5.09 5.88
CA ALA A 297 -17.59 -5.02 5.32
C ALA A 297 -17.78 -3.82 4.38
N LEU A 298 -17.28 -2.64 4.75
CA LEU A 298 -17.26 -1.45 3.90
C LEU A 298 -16.45 -1.68 2.62
N GLY A 299 -15.34 -2.41 2.69
CA GLY A 299 -14.55 -2.80 1.53
C GLY A 299 -15.34 -3.60 0.50
N GLN A 300 -16.36 -4.38 0.92
CA GLN A 300 -17.26 -5.07 -0.02
C GLN A 300 -18.14 -4.10 -0.80
N LEU A 301 -18.59 -3.02 -0.16
CA LEU A 301 -19.37 -1.98 -0.82
C LEU A 301 -18.51 -1.09 -1.73
N ALA A 302 -17.30 -0.77 -1.30
CA ALA A 302 -16.37 0.07 -2.06
C ALA A 302 -15.89 -0.59 -3.36
N TYR A 303 -15.89 -1.92 -3.41
CA TYR A 303 -15.40 -2.67 -4.56
C TYR A 303 -16.52 -3.48 -5.24
N PRO A 304 -17.23 -2.92 -6.22
CA PRO A 304 -18.35 -3.59 -6.91
C PRO A 304 -17.98 -4.95 -7.52
N GLY A 305 -16.70 -5.12 -7.92
CA GLY A 305 -16.18 -6.38 -8.45
C GLY A 305 -16.29 -7.58 -7.49
N ARG A 306 -16.48 -7.34 -6.19
CA ARG A 306 -16.73 -8.37 -5.18
C ARG A 306 -18.19 -8.80 -5.11
N SER A 307 -19.10 -8.10 -5.78
CA SER A 307 -20.51 -8.46 -5.83
C SER A 307 -20.74 -9.80 -6.54
N PRO A 308 -21.57 -10.70 -5.99
CA PRO A 308 -21.97 -11.93 -6.68
C PRO A 308 -22.67 -11.67 -8.02
N LEU A 309 -23.25 -10.49 -8.20
CA LEU A 309 -23.93 -10.09 -9.44
C LEU A 309 -22.95 -9.88 -10.61
N LEU A 310 -21.64 -9.86 -10.35
CA LEU A 310 -20.60 -9.71 -11.38
C LEU A 310 -19.76 -11.02 -11.52
N PRO A 311 -20.35 -12.09 -12.07
CA PRO A 311 -19.70 -13.41 -12.06
C PRO A 311 -18.38 -13.48 -12.83
N LEU A 312 -18.14 -12.53 -13.76
CA LEU A 312 -16.90 -12.46 -14.53
C LEU A 312 -15.80 -11.65 -13.85
N SER A 313 -16.06 -11.05 -12.69
CA SER A 313 -15.03 -10.34 -11.92
C SER A 313 -13.89 -11.28 -11.52
N ASN A 314 -12.70 -10.74 -11.30
CA ASN A 314 -11.57 -11.52 -10.82
C ASN A 314 -11.89 -12.16 -9.47
N TRP A 315 -12.52 -11.43 -8.55
CA TRP A 315 -12.95 -11.93 -7.26
C TRP A 315 -13.79 -13.21 -7.35
N ASN A 316 -14.86 -13.18 -8.16
CA ASN A 316 -15.75 -14.33 -8.33
C ASN A 316 -15.07 -15.49 -9.08
N ARG A 317 -14.13 -15.21 -9.97
CA ARG A 317 -13.26 -16.23 -10.57
C ARG A 317 -12.33 -16.86 -9.52
N TRP A 318 -11.77 -16.08 -8.59
CA TRP A 318 -10.93 -16.59 -7.50
C TRP A 318 -11.70 -17.55 -6.61
N GLN A 319 -12.92 -17.17 -6.24
CA GLN A 319 -13.79 -18.05 -5.46
C GLN A 319 -14.07 -19.38 -6.19
N ARG A 320 -14.46 -19.32 -7.46
CA ARG A 320 -14.73 -20.54 -8.25
C ARG A 320 -13.50 -21.44 -8.42
N LYS A 321 -12.32 -20.86 -8.56
CA LYS A 321 -11.05 -21.58 -8.66
C LYS A 321 -10.51 -22.05 -7.31
N ARG A 322 -11.22 -21.81 -6.22
CA ARG A 322 -10.81 -22.11 -4.83
C ARG A 322 -9.43 -21.53 -4.47
N LYS A 323 -9.10 -20.40 -5.06
CA LYS A 323 -7.86 -19.66 -4.75
C LYS A 323 -7.99 -18.73 -3.53
N LEU A 324 -9.20 -18.56 -2.99
CA LEU A 324 -9.47 -17.78 -1.78
C LEU A 324 -9.73 -18.71 -0.60
N ASN A 325 -8.93 -18.54 0.44
CA ASN A 325 -9.17 -19.10 1.77
C ASN A 325 -9.64 -18.01 2.72
N ARG A 326 -10.56 -18.33 3.63
CA ARG A 326 -11.05 -17.39 4.63
C ARG A 326 -10.94 -18.00 6.02
N TYR A 327 -10.22 -17.31 6.89
CA TYR A 327 -10.11 -17.59 8.31
C TYR A 327 -10.86 -16.50 9.07
N GLU A 328 -12.00 -16.84 9.66
CA GLU A 328 -12.79 -15.88 10.42
C GLU A 328 -12.51 -16.02 11.91
N ILE A 329 -12.09 -14.93 12.55
CA ILE A 329 -11.83 -14.86 13.98
C ILE A 329 -13.01 -14.15 14.65
N SER A 330 -13.83 -14.93 15.38
CA SER A 330 -15.01 -14.41 16.05
C SER A 330 -14.64 -13.35 17.08
N GLY A 331 -15.40 -12.24 17.11
CA GLY A 331 -15.21 -11.15 18.07
C GLY A 331 -14.12 -10.15 17.71
N MET A 332 -13.26 -10.46 16.75
CA MET A 332 -12.18 -9.56 16.31
C MET A 332 -12.73 -8.38 15.49
N ASN A 333 -12.27 -7.18 15.80
CA ASN A 333 -12.51 -5.93 15.07
C ASN A 333 -11.35 -5.58 14.14
N HIS A 334 -11.49 -4.45 13.41
CA HIS A 334 -10.45 -3.95 12.51
C HIS A 334 -9.18 -3.48 13.22
N CYS A 335 -9.32 -2.77 14.32
CA CYS A 335 -8.22 -2.17 15.08
C CYS A 335 -8.58 -1.99 16.56
N GLY A 336 -7.67 -1.38 17.33
CA GLY A 336 -7.89 -1.07 18.75
C GLY A 336 -7.71 -2.26 19.69
N HIS A 337 -8.45 -2.26 20.81
CA HIS A 337 -8.33 -3.29 21.85
C HIS A 337 -8.83 -4.67 21.42
N SER A 338 -9.76 -4.72 20.47
CA SER A 338 -10.27 -5.96 19.89
C SER A 338 -9.75 -6.20 18.46
N GLY A 339 -8.71 -5.49 18.05
CA GLY A 339 -8.11 -5.64 16.72
C GLY A 339 -7.13 -6.81 16.64
N PRO A 340 -6.59 -7.09 15.44
CA PRO A 340 -5.74 -8.25 15.16
C PRO A 340 -4.42 -8.27 15.93
N PHE A 341 -3.95 -7.12 16.41
CA PHE A 341 -2.69 -6.96 17.16
C PHE A 341 -2.91 -6.78 18.67
N SER A 342 -4.13 -7.01 19.16
CA SER A 342 -4.41 -6.99 20.58
C SER A 342 -3.97 -8.29 21.26
N ASP A 343 -3.80 -8.24 22.57
CA ASP A 343 -3.37 -9.40 23.36
C ASP A 343 -4.36 -10.59 23.25
N ASP A 344 -5.67 -10.30 23.03
CA ASP A 344 -6.72 -11.32 22.91
C ASP A 344 -6.76 -12.03 21.55
N PHE A 345 -6.25 -11.38 20.49
CA PHE A 345 -6.41 -11.87 19.12
C PHE A 345 -5.11 -12.11 18.37
N SER A 346 -4.00 -11.51 18.81
CA SER A 346 -2.70 -11.62 18.14
C SER A 346 -2.25 -13.05 17.89
N SER A 347 -2.33 -13.92 18.91
CA SER A 347 -1.96 -15.34 18.79
C SER A 347 -2.83 -16.06 17.75
N LYS A 348 -4.15 -15.82 17.77
CA LYS A 348 -5.08 -16.45 16.80
C LYS A 348 -4.80 -16.03 15.35
N VAL A 349 -4.39 -14.76 15.15
CA VAL A 349 -4.00 -14.27 13.84
C VAL A 349 -2.70 -14.91 13.39
N VAL A 350 -1.70 -15.02 14.29
CA VAL A 350 -0.45 -15.72 14.02
C VAL A 350 -0.71 -17.19 13.66
N ASP A 351 -1.54 -17.88 14.44
CA ASP A 351 -1.91 -19.28 14.18
C ASP A 351 -2.55 -19.46 12.82
N ALA A 352 -3.46 -18.55 12.43
CA ALA A 352 -4.11 -18.58 11.11
C ALA A 352 -3.10 -18.36 9.96
N ILE A 353 -2.14 -17.44 10.14
CA ILE A 353 -1.06 -17.21 9.17
C ILE A 353 -0.17 -18.45 9.08
N CYS A 354 0.31 -18.98 10.20
CA CYS A 354 1.18 -20.15 10.23
C CYS A 354 0.49 -21.40 9.65
N CYS A 355 -0.80 -21.59 9.94
CA CYS A 355 -1.60 -22.66 9.34
C CYS A 355 -1.63 -22.55 7.81
N GLU A 356 -1.88 -21.34 7.26
CA GLU A 356 -1.87 -21.12 5.82
C GLU A 356 -0.48 -21.36 5.21
N LEU A 357 0.58 -20.94 5.89
CA LEU A 357 1.97 -21.16 5.47
C LEU A 357 2.31 -22.66 5.40
N CYS A 358 1.82 -23.47 6.34
CA CYS A 358 2.02 -24.91 6.38
C CYS A 358 1.23 -25.65 5.27
N MET A 359 -0.02 -25.22 4.97
CA MET A 359 -0.85 -25.88 3.94
C MET A 359 -0.32 -25.67 2.53
N THR A 360 0.57 -24.74 2.31
CA THR A 360 1.09 -24.37 0.99
C THR A 360 2.53 -24.82 0.76
N ARG A 361 3.06 -25.63 1.67
CA ARG A 361 4.31 -26.39 1.48
C ARG A 361 4.04 -27.62 0.62
#